data_a1015cb8baf89ccf26e08ad985e89b03
#
_entry.id   a1015cb8baf89ccf26e08ad985e89b03
#
_cell.length_a   1.000
_cell.length_b   1.000
_cell.length_c   1.000
_cell.angle_alpha   90.00
_cell.angle_beta   90.00
_cell.angle_gamma   90.00
#
_symmetry.space_group_name_H-M   'P 1'
#
loop_
_entity.id
_entity.type
_entity.pdbx_description
1 polymer ?
#
loop_
_entity_poly.entity_id
_entity_poly.type
_entity_poly.pdbx_seq_one_letter_code
_entity_poly.pdbx_strand_id
1 'polypeptide(L)'
;TIILKMKKLYILVFVFCFGFIFSQQKQVQRAAVGFLNVENLWDIVPSADYIDGTKDVHNPAFHRSVPLDSLKNLETTEDYKGEWSDSLLIGKKVIRHQVLADDFTENSPKNWNKEKYNQKLFNEAKVISELGRQYTNDNPVIVGLIEVENRQVIQDLIAQPALAKANYGIVHYNSYDARGIDIAIIYQKSRFKVTDSYMKDIKVYNEEGKRSYTRGVLVVKGLLDGEKVGIFMNHWPSRSGGEAQSLPRRAAAAKVLKGEMDKARAEDPERKLFAMGDFNDDPVSPSVKKFLGAVGDPSQLSETSPYYNLMYKPFKAGVASMAYRDAPNLFDQIIVSKNLYAPEKLTPTYSIYKAEVFAPSYLVNDSGQWKGYPLRSWDGDKFTGGYSDHFPAVSVIQREFKSSK
;
A
#
# COMPACT_ATOMS: atom_id res chain seq x y z
N THR A 1 -36.46 60.92 74.41
CA THR A 1 -35.16 60.37 73.97
C THR A 1 -35.46 59.04 73.21
N ILE A 2 -35.37 59.14 71.92
CA ILE A 2 -35.60 58.03 71.00
C ILE A 2 -34.32 57.24 70.80
N ILE A 3 -34.27 56.01 71.22
CA ILE A 3 -33.14 55.08 71.00
C ILE A 3 -33.40 54.37 69.67
N LEU A 4 -32.58 54.74 68.67
CA LEU A 4 -32.59 54.08 67.36
C LEU A 4 -31.85 52.74 67.49
N LYS A 5 -32.52 51.61 67.33
CA LYS A 5 -31.89 50.31 67.21
C LYS A 5 -31.42 50.09 65.75
N MET A 6 -30.10 50.14 65.51
CA MET A 6 -29.51 49.74 64.25
C MET A 6 -29.46 48.23 64.16
N LYS A 7 -30.23 47.65 63.26
CA LYS A 7 -30.13 46.27 62.87
C LYS A 7 -28.96 46.13 61.88
N LYS A 8 -27.93 45.42 62.26
CA LYS A 8 -26.83 45.02 61.35
C LYS A 8 -27.38 43.97 60.37
N LEU A 9 -27.47 44.32 59.11
CA LEU A 9 -27.82 43.44 58.03
C LEU A 9 -26.52 42.76 57.59
N TYR A 10 -26.36 41.45 57.89
CA TYR A 10 -25.29 40.63 57.36
C TYR A 10 -25.65 40.22 55.95
N ILE A 11 -25.04 40.78 54.93
CA ILE A 11 -25.15 40.32 53.57
C ILE A 11 -24.19 39.13 53.44
N LEU A 12 -24.78 37.94 53.37
CA LEU A 12 -24.06 36.70 53.08
C LEU A 12 -23.83 36.66 51.57
N VAL A 13 -22.61 37.01 51.12
CA VAL A 13 -22.23 36.86 49.72
C VAL A 13 -21.90 35.39 49.49
N PHE A 14 -22.83 34.64 48.91
CA PHE A 14 -22.58 33.34 48.38
C PHE A 14 -21.78 33.47 47.06
N VAL A 15 -20.45 33.34 47.13
CA VAL A 15 -19.63 33.17 45.95
C VAL A 15 -19.85 31.75 45.39
N PHE A 16 -20.75 31.67 44.40
CA PHE A 16 -20.88 30.46 43.59
C PHE A 16 -19.64 30.33 42.74
N CYS A 17 -18.64 29.57 43.22
CA CYS A 17 -17.57 29.06 42.37
C CYS A 17 -18.20 28.05 41.45
N PHE A 18 -18.67 28.50 40.27
CA PHE A 18 -18.91 27.62 39.14
C PHE A 18 -17.54 27.12 38.68
N GLY A 19 -17.09 26.00 39.25
CA GLY A 19 -16.07 25.20 38.69
C GLY A 19 -16.53 24.72 37.32
N PHE A 20 -16.12 25.40 36.24
CA PHE A 20 -16.24 24.84 34.91
C PHE A 20 -15.40 23.59 34.90
N ILE A 21 -16.00 22.44 35.18
CA ILE A 21 -15.45 21.16 34.82
C ILE A 21 -15.49 21.13 33.29
N PHE A 22 -14.43 21.63 32.67
CA PHE A 22 -14.18 21.35 31.27
C PHE A 22 -13.96 19.84 31.17
N SER A 23 -15.02 19.10 30.95
CA SER A 23 -14.90 17.74 30.45
C SER A 23 -14.12 17.86 29.15
N GLN A 24 -12.85 17.53 29.17
CA GLN A 24 -12.03 17.43 27.97
C GLN A 24 -12.71 16.38 27.09
N GLN A 25 -13.42 16.87 26.08
CA GLN A 25 -14.11 16.00 25.14
C GLN A 25 -13.04 15.19 24.44
N LYS A 26 -13.05 13.89 24.66
CA LYS A 26 -12.13 12.94 24.02
C LYS A 26 -12.33 13.07 22.52
N GLN A 27 -11.33 13.59 21.83
CA GLN A 27 -11.37 13.67 20.38
C GLN A 27 -10.81 12.38 19.78
N VAL A 28 -11.41 11.93 18.69
CA VAL A 28 -10.96 10.76 17.96
C VAL A 28 -10.17 11.22 16.74
N GLN A 29 -8.90 10.82 16.67
CA GLN A 29 -8.09 10.98 15.47
C GLN A 29 -8.12 9.68 14.67
N ARG A 30 -8.40 9.79 13.36
CA ARG A 30 -8.41 8.67 12.43
C ARG A 30 -7.38 8.85 11.31
N ALA A 31 -6.91 7.72 10.79
CA ALA A 31 -6.05 7.66 9.62
C ALA A 31 -6.46 6.47 8.75
N ALA A 32 -6.54 6.68 7.45
CA ALA A 32 -6.71 5.60 6.49
C ALA A 32 -5.34 5.15 5.97
N VAL A 33 -5.14 3.83 5.96
CA VAL A 33 -3.96 3.14 5.42
C VAL A 33 -4.46 2.05 4.48
N GLY A 34 -4.11 2.12 3.23
CA GLY A 34 -4.60 1.18 2.23
C GLY A 34 -3.65 1.02 1.06
N PHE A 35 -4.09 0.31 0.05
CA PHE A 35 -3.32 0.14 -1.19
C PHE A 35 -4.23 -0.13 -2.38
N LEU A 36 -3.64 0.00 -3.55
CA LEU A 36 -4.28 -0.12 -4.85
C LEU A 36 -3.33 -0.83 -5.82
N ASN A 37 -3.80 -1.90 -6.45
CA ASN A 37 -3.20 -2.38 -7.70
C ASN A 37 -3.74 -1.49 -8.82
N VAL A 38 -2.86 -0.79 -9.53
CA VAL A 38 -3.25 0.21 -10.53
C VAL A 38 -3.38 -0.37 -11.95
N GLU A 39 -3.33 -1.68 -12.11
CA GLU A 39 -3.41 -2.38 -13.41
C GLU A 39 -2.50 -1.72 -14.46
N ASN A 40 -1.17 -1.76 -14.20
CA ASN A 40 -0.14 -1.26 -15.11
C ASN A 40 -0.21 0.25 -15.38
N LEU A 41 0.21 1.07 -14.41
CA LEU A 41 0.38 2.50 -14.61
C LEU A 41 1.75 2.80 -15.25
N TRP A 42 1.74 3.00 -16.56
CA TRP A 42 2.89 3.28 -17.40
C TRP A 42 2.83 4.72 -17.91
N ASP A 43 4.00 5.34 -18.10
CA ASP A 43 4.07 6.57 -18.86
C ASP A 43 4.01 6.28 -20.37
N ILE A 44 4.18 7.30 -21.19
CA ILE A 44 4.13 7.19 -22.67
C ILE A 44 5.53 7.18 -23.30
N VAL A 45 6.57 7.15 -22.48
CA VAL A 45 7.96 7.16 -22.92
C VAL A 45 8.47 5.73 -22.99
N PRO A 46 9.05 5.29 -24.09
CA PRO A 46 9.66 3.96 -24.17
C PRO A 46 10.66 3.75 -23.04
N SER A 47 10.50 2.67 -22.31
CA SER A 47 11.32 2.36 -21.15
C SER A 47 12.73 1.91 -21.54
N ALA A 48 13.68 1.96 -20.59
CA ALA A 48 15.02 1.44 -20.82
C ALA A 48 15.01 -0.08 -20.69
N ASP A 49 15.45 -0.77 -21.74
CA ASP A 49 15.54 -2.24 -21.77
C ASP A 49 16.74 -2.79 -20.99
N TYR A 50 17.84 -2.05 -21.02
CA TYR A 50 19.07 -2.40 -20.31
C TYR A 50 19.56 -1.25 -19.45
N ILE A 51 19.93 -1.58 -18.25
CA ILE A 51 20.46 -0.60 -17.29
C ILE A 51 21.99 -0.46 -17.45
N ASP A 52 22.66 -1.44 -18.04
CA ASP A 52 24.12 -1.48 -18.22
C ASP A 52 24.63 -0.78 -19.50
N GLY A 53 23.73 -0.19 -20.28
CA GLY A 53 24.08 0.48 -21.55
C GLY A 53 24.20 -0.45 -22.76
N THR A 54 23.92 -1.75 -22.62
CA THR A 54 23.86 -2.66 -23.77
C THR A 54 22.58 -2.44 -24.57
N LYS A 55 22.61 -2.79 -25.85
CA LYS A 55 21.44 -2.67 -26.72
C LYS A 55 20.55 -3.87 -26.59
N ASP A 56 19.22 -3.64 -26.58
CA ASP A 56 18.26 -4.71 -26.73
C ASP A 56 18.36 -5.29 -28.16
N VAL A 57 18.67 -6.58 -28.23
CA VAL A 57 18.79 -7.29 -29.51
C VAL A 57 17.42 -7.65 -30.09
N HIS A 58 16.37 -7.66 -29.28
CA HIS A 58 15.01 -8.02 -29.68
C HIS A 58 14.19 -6.80 -30.12
N ASN A 59 14.49 -5.61 -29.57
CA ASN A 59 13.74 -4.38 -29.84
C ASN A 59 14.64 -3.16 -30.04
N PRO A 60 15.54 -3.18 -31.04
CA PRO A 60 16.51 -2.10 -31.22
C PRO A 60 15.90 -0.74 -31.53
N ALA A 61 14.66 -0.70 -32.05
CA ALA A 61 13.95 0.55 -32.38
C ALA A 61 13.50 1.30 -31.12
N PHE A 62 13.20 0.59 -30.05
CA PHE A 62 12.72 1.14 -28.78
C PHE A 62 13.79 1.14 -27.68
N HIS A 63 15.00 0.72 -28.06
CA HIS A 63 16.09 0.63 -27.13
C HIS A 63 16.48 2.00 -26.56
N ARG A 64 16.44 2.09 -25.23
CA ARG A 64 16.98 3.20 -24.47
C ARG A 64 17.99 2.66 -23.47
N SER A 65 19.26 2.76 -23.80
CA SER A 65 20.33 2.36 -22.89
C SER A 65 20.62 3.47 -21.87
N VAL A 66 20.95 3.05 -20.66
CA VAL A 66 21.35 3.95 -19.60
C VAL A 66 22.77 3.57 -19.17
N PRO A 67 23.73 4.50 -19.23
CA PRO A 67 25.07 4.25 -18.75
C PRO A 67 25.07 3.89 -17.27
N LEU A 68 25.92 2.94 -16.85
CA LEU A 68 26.00 2.49 -15.46
C LEU A 68 26.27 3.67 -14.49
N ASP A 69 27.10 4.62 -14.90
CA ASP A 69 27.39 5.82 -14.09
C ASP A 69 26.19 6.74 -13.90
N SER A 70 25.18 6.63 -14.77
CA SER A 70 23.95 7.40 -14.71
C SER A 70 22.86 6.72 -13.88
N LEU A 71 23.04 5.49 -13.42
CA LEU A 71 22.05 4.77 -12.62
C LEU A 71 21.64 5.54 -11.37
N LYS A 72 22.57 6.27 -10.78
CA LYS A 72 22.31 7.12 -9.60
C LYS A 72 21.27 8.20 -9.85
N ASN A 73 21.09 8.59 -11.11
CA ASN A 73 20.22 9.70 -11.53
C ASN A 73 18.95 9.24 -12.23
N LEU A 74 18.78 7.93 -12.45
CA LEU A 74 17.58 7.39 -13.11
C LEU A 74 16.35 7.54 -12.27
N GLU A 75 16.49 7.16 -11.04
CA GLU A 75 15.47 7.27 -10.00
C GLU A 75 16.06 8.22 -8.96
N THR A 76 15.86 7.98 -7.72
CA THR A 76 16.63 8.65 -6.68
C THR A 76 17.75 7.73 -6.20
N THR A 77 18.81 8.28 -5.62
CA THR A 77 19.85 7.46 -4.98
C THR A 77 19.32 6.55 -3.89
N GLU A 78 18.12 6.85 -3.39
CA GLU A 78 17.39 6.05 -2.41
C GLU A 78 16.91 4.72 -2.99
N ASP A 79 16.66 4.66 -4.29
CA ASP A 79 16.20 3.46 -4.98
C ASP A 79 17.28 2.37 -5.02
N TYR A 80 18.52 2.73 -4.72
CA TYR A 80 19.66 1.81 -4.62
C TYR A 80 20.06 1.46 -3.20
N LYS A 81 19.28 1.89 -2.20
CA LYS A 81 19.39 1.39 -0.84
C LYS A 81 18.77 0.01 -0.75
N GLY A 82 19.41 -0.89 -0.06
CA GLY A 82 18.92 -2.25 0.13
C GLY A 82 19.58 -3.25 -0.82
N GLU A 83 18.86 -4.31 -1.11
CA GLU A 83 19.38 -5.46 -1.86
C GLU A 83 19.32 -5.28 -3.39
N TRP A 84 19.64 -4.14 -3.94
CA TRP A 84 20.16 -4.07 -5.31
C TRP A 84 21.48 -4.83 -5.29
N SER A 85 21.33 -6.10 -5.45
CA SER A 85 22.36 -6.98 -5.00
C SER A 85 23.51 -7.00 -5.98
N ASP A 86 24.68 -7.17 -5.43
CA ASP A 86 25.88 -7.62 -6.09
C ASP A 86 25.62 -8.77 -7.07
N SER A 87 24.54 -9.55 -6.90
CA SER A 87 24.14 -10.61 -7.83
C SER A 87 23.72 -10.11 -9.21
N LEU A 88 23.39 -8.83 -9.37
CA LEU A 88 23.10 -8.19 -10.64
C LEU A 88 24.28 -7.40 -11.19
N LEU A 89 25.35 -7.25 -10.42
CA LEU A 89 26.56 -6.54 -10.79
C LEU A 89 27.71 -7.54 -10.93
N ILE A 90 28.23 -7.72 -12.14
CA ILE A 90 29.47 -8.43 -12.40
C ILE A 90 30.48 -7.45 -13.02
N GLY A 91 31.63 -7.24 -12.34
CA GLY A 91 32.63 -6.32 -12.83
C GLY A 91 32.11 -4.88 -13.00
N LYS A 92 31.22 -4.41 -12.12
CA LYS A 92 30.55 -3.12 -12.17
C LYS A 92 29.56 -2.95 -13.32
N LYS A 93 29.10 -4.02 -13.95
CA LYS A 93 28.03 -4.00 -14.94
C LYS A 93 26.75 -4.60 -14.36
N VAL A 94 25.62 -3.97 -14.64
CA VAL A 94 24.32 -4.58 -14.40
C VAL A 94 24.12 -5.68 -15.44
N ILE A 95 23.98 -6.91 -14.97
CA ILE A 95 23.83 -8.08 -15.85
C ILE A 95 22.38 -8.42 -16.13
N ARG A 96 21.45 -7.78 -15.42
CA ARG A 96 20.05 -8.04 -15.60
C ARG A 96 19.48 -7.21 -16.73
N HIS A 97 18.88 -7.91 -17.64
CA HIS A 97 18.01 -7.34 -18.64
C HIS A 97 16.66 -7.02 -18.00
N GLN A 98 16.25 -5.79 -18.06
CA GLN A 98 14.95 -5.35 -17.64
C GLN A 98 14.11 -5.10 -18.89
N VAL A 99 13.40 -6.12 -19.34
CA VAL A 99 12.43 -5.98 -20.44
C VAL A 99 11.22 -5.28 -19.87
N LEU A 100 11.05 -4.07 -20.32
CA LEU A 100 9.89 -3.26 -20.03
C LEU A 100 8.91 -3.45 -21.17
N ALA A 101 7.63 -3.45 -20.84
CA ALA A 101 6.61 -3.75 -21.84
C ALA A 101 6.48 -2.58 -22.82
N ASP A 102 7.03 -2.74 -24.02
CA ASP A 102 6.81 -1.81 -25.15
C ASP A 102 5.35 -1.72 -25.60
N ASP A 103 4.48 -2.48 -24.95
CA ASP A 103 3.05 -2.43 -25.14
C ASP A 103 2.43 -1.06 -24.80
N PHE A 104 3.07 -0.31 -23.90
CA PHE A 104 2.55 0.98 -23.41
C PHE A 104 3.19 2.16 -24.18
N THR A 105 3.07 2.15 -25.49
CA THR A 105 3.53 3.22 -26.37
C THR A 105 2.48 3.58 -27.39
N GLU A 106 2.60 4.76 -28.02
CA GLU A 106 1.66 5.22 -29.06
C GLU A 106 1.64 4.30 -30.28
N ASN A 107 2.77 3.64 -30.57
CA ASN A 107 2.92 2.77 -31.74
C ASN A 107 2.56 1.31 -31.46
N SER A 108 2.25 0.96 -30.23
CA SER A 108 1.83 -0.39 -29.86
C SER A 108 0.35 -0.65 -30.23
N PRO A 109 -0.11 -1.92 -30.23
CA PRO A 109 -1.53 -2.26 -30.37
C PRO A 109 -2.43 -1.55 -29.35
N LYS A 110 -1.91 -1.25 -28.16
CA LYS A 110 -2.63 -0.49 -27.12
C LYS A 110 -2.83 0.98 -27.48
N ASN A 111 -2.00 1.50 -28.40
CA ASN A 111 -2.00 2.93 -28.75
C ASN A 111 -2.04 3.79 -27.47
N TRP A 112 -1.08 3.52 -26.58
CA TRP A 112 -0.99 4.18 -25.29
C TRP A 112 -0.43 5.59 -25.49
N ASN A 113 -1.29 6.58 -25.35
CA ASN A 113 -0.99 7.98 -25.63
C ASN A 113 -1.28 8.86 -24.40
N LYS A 114 -0.91 10.13 -24.52
CA LYS A 114 -1.03 11.09 -23.41
C LYS A 114 -2.48 11.28 -22.93
N GLU A 115 -3.47 11.20 -23.78
CA GLU A 115 -4.89 11.34 -23.40
C GLU A 115 -5.30 10.18 -22.47
N LYS A 116 -5.03 8.93 -22.88
CA LYS A 116 -5.32 7.74 -22.10
C LYS A 116 -4.54 7.73 -20.79
N TYR A 117 -3.26 8.11 -20.82
CA TYR A 117 -2.42 8.24 -19.64
C TYR A 117 -3.02 9.24 -18.64
N ASN A 118 -3.36 10.44 -19.09
CA ASN A 118 -3.96 11.45 -18.23
C ASN A 118 -5.31 11.00 -17.66
N GLN A 119 -6.13 10.31 -18.44
CA GLN A 119 -7.40 9.76 -17.96
C GLN A 119 -7.17 8.71 -16.87
N LYS A 120 -6.19 7.81 -17.05
CA LYS A 120 -5.84 6.81 -16.03
C LYS A 120 -5.34 7.48 -14.76
N LEU A 121 -4.44 8.44 -14.84
CA LEU A 121 -3.98 9.22 -13.70
C LEU A 121 -5.14 9.88 -12.94
N PHE A 122 -6.07 10.50 -13.67
CA PHE A 122 -7.26 11.12 -13.08
C PHE A 122 -8.13 10.09 -12.34
N ASN A 123 -8.37 8.95 -12.98
CA ASN A 123 -9.16 7.86 -12.40
C ASN A 123 -8.54 7.31 -11.12
N GLU A 124 -7.24 6.99 -11.15
CA GLU A 124 -6.53 6.46 -9.98
C GLU A 124 -6.46 7.48 -8.84
N ALA A 125 -6.23 8.75 -9.16
CA ALA A 125 -6.22 9.82 -8.16
C ALA A 125 -7.58 9.98 -7.48
N LYS A 126 -8.68 9.85 -8.23
CA LYS A 126 -10.04 9.83 -7.66
C LYS A 126 -10.19 8.68 -6.67
N VAL A 127 -9.86 7.45 -7.07
CA VAL A 127 -9.96 6.26 -6.22
C VAL A 127 -9.16 6.46 -4.93
N ILE A 128 -7.89 6.86 -5.05
CA ILE A 128 -7.01 7.09 -3.90
C ILE A 128 -7.61 8.13 -2.96
N SER A 129 -8.12 9.23 -3.49
CA SER A 129 -8.67 10.32 -2.67
C SER A 129 -9.88 9.92 -1.83
N GLU A 130 -10.57 8.84 -2.21
CA GLU A 130 -11.78 8.36 -1.56
C GLU A 130 -11.53 7.21 -0.57
N LEU A 131 -10.33 6.59 -0.59
CA LEU A 131 -10.00 5.47 0.29
C LEU A 131 -10.13 5.84 1.77
N GLY A 132 -11.13 5.26 2.44
CA GLY A 132 -11.40 5.50 3.85
C GLY A 132 -11.92 6.91 4.19
N ARG A 133 -12.16 7.77 3.20
CA ARG A 133 -12.60 9.16 3.39
C ARG A 133 -13.90 9.28 4.16
N GLN A 134 -14.82 8.36 3.96
CA GLN A 134 -16.09 8.33 4.71
C GLN A 134 -15.90 8.21 6.23
N TYR A 135 -14.75 7.74 6.70
CA TYR A 135 -14.42 7.60 8.11
C TYR A 135 -13.48 8.68 8.64
N THR A 136 -12.66 9.25 7.76
CA THR A 136 -11.58 10.18 8.14
C THR A 136 -11.85 11.63 7.78
N ASN A 137 -12.76 11.88 6.82
CA ASN A 137 -12.99 13.17 6.15
C ASN A 137 -11.73 13.75 5.47
N ASP A 138 -10.73 12.91 5.21
CA ASP A 138 -9.45 13.31 4.62
C ASP A 138 -8.99 12.25 3.60
N ASN A 139 -7.99 12.59 2.80
CA ASN A 139 -7.30 11.65 1.96
C ASN A 139 -6.55 10.62 2.84
N PRO A 140 -6.30 9.39 2.35
CA PRO A 140 -5.57 8.39 3.13
C PRO A 140 -4.16 8.88 3.47
N VAL A 141 -3.68 8.52 4.66
CA VAL A 141 -2.36 8.97 5.14
C VAL A 141 -1.24 8.19 4.47
N ILE A 142 -1.44 6.91 4.22
CA ILE A 142 -0.48 6.02 3.56
C ILE A 142 -1.23 5.19 2.52
N VAL A 143 -0.70 5.17 1.29
CA VAL A 143 -1.24 4.34 0.21
C VAL A 143 -0.11 3.59 -0.46
N GLY A 144 -0.21 2.26 -0.48
CA GLY A 144 0.61 1.43 -1.34
C GLY A 144 0.12 1.44 -2.77
N LEU A 145 1.04 1.45 -3.71
CA LEU A 145 0.77 1.36 -5.15
C LEU A 145 1.50 0.15 -5.70
N ILE A 146 0.81 -0.62 -6.51
CA ILE A 146 1.32 -1.84 -7.13
C ILE A 146 1.10 -1.75 -8.63
N GLU A 147 2.05 -2.25 -9.42
CA GLU A 147 2.06 -2.18 -10.89
C GLU A 147 2.28 -0.76 -11.42
N VAL A 148 3.13 -0.01 -10.76
CA VAL A 148 3.66 1.26 -11.27
C VAL A 148 4.96 1.01 -12.04
N GLU A 149 5.18 1.75 -13.12
CA GLU A 149 6.39 1.60 -13.94
C GLU A 149 7.62 2.20 -13.27
N ASN A 150 7.49 3.44 -12.80
CA ASN A 150 8.62 4.21 -12.33
C ASN A 150 8.17 5.33 -11.38
N ARG A 151 9.15 6.08 -10.84
CA ARG A 151 8.87 7.21 -9.94
C ARG A 151 8.11 8.35 -10.61
N GLN A 152 8.33 8.57 -11.93
CA GLN A 152 7.70 9.68 -12.65
C GLN A 152 6.17 9.52 -12.71
N VAL A 153 5.68 8.31 -13.01
CA VAL A 153 4.22 8.08 -13.03
C VAL A 153 3.58 8.31 -11.66
N ILE A 154 4.31 8.06 -10.58
CA ILE A 154 3.83 8.34 -9.21
C ILE A 154 3.82 9.85 -8.95
N GLN A 155 4.82 10.59 -9.42
CA GLN A 155 4.86 12.05 -9.31
C GLN A 155 3.68 12.68 -10.07
N ASP A 156 3.40 12.21 -11.29
CA ASP A 156 2.28 12.67 -12.10
C ASP A 156 0.93 12.33 -11.45
N LEU A 157 0.84 11.18 -10.79
CA LEU A 157 -0.35 10.74 -10.07
C LEU A 157 -0.64 11.64 -8.85
N ILE A 158 0.36 11.90 -8.00
CA ILE A 158 0.15 12.73 -6.80
C ILE A 158 -0.03 14.21 -7.13
N ALA A 159 0.35 14.64 -8.34
CA ALA A 159 0.10 15.99 -8.84
C ALA A 159 -1.35 16.22 -9.29
N GLN A 160 -2.15 15.15 -9.42
CA GLN A 160 -3.56 15.29 -9.82
C GLN A 160 -4.35 16.12 -8.79
N PRO A 161 -5.34 16.93 -9.24
CA PRO A 161 -6.08 17.85 -8.36
C PRO A 161 -6.67 17.21 -7.10
N ALA A 162 -7.11 15.94 -7.21
CA ALA A 162 -7.69 15.20 -6.09
C ALA A 162 -6.69 14.89 -4.96
N LEU A 163 -5.38 14.83 -5.28
CA LEU A 163 -4.31 14.44 -4.37
C LEU A 163 -3.35 15.58 -4.02
N ALA A 164 -3.24 16.61 -4.86
CA ALA A 164 -2.21 17.65 -4.75
C ALA A 164 -2.18 18.34 -3.36
N LYS A 165 -3.34 18.56 -2.75
CA LYS A 165 -3.45 19.21 -1.42
C LYS A 165 -2.94 18.33 -0.27
N ALA A 166 -2.89 17.01 -0.45
CA ALA A 166 -2.43 16.08 0.57
C ALA A 166 -0.90 16.12 0.75
N ASN A 167 -0.17 16.74 -0.18
CA ASN A 167 1.29 16.91 -0.14
C ASN A 167 2.02 15.59 0.13
N TYR A 168 1.77 14.61 -0.75
CA TYR A 168 2.36 13.29 -0.60
C TYR A 168 3.87 13.28 -0.81
N GLY A 169 4.57 12.49 0.01
CA GLY A 169 5.91 11.99 -0.26
C GLY A 169 5.83 10.65 -0.97
N ILE A 170 6.94 10.21 -1.56
CA ILE A 170 7.04 8.95 -2.32
C ILE A 170 8.20 8.13 -1.74
N VAL A 171 7.96 6.83 -1.51
CA VAL A 171 9.01 5.82 -1.38
C VAL A 171 8.81 4.83 -2.51
N HIS A 172 9.81 4.68 -3.36
CA HIS A 172 9.78 3.84 -4.54
C HIS A 172 11.18 3.24 -4.77
N TYR A 173 11.19 1.97 -5.17
CA TYR A 173 12.40 1.24 -5.54
C TYR A 173 12.11 0.40 -6.77
N ASN A 174 13.04 0.41 -7.73
CA ASN A 174 12.95 -0.49 -8.87
C ASN A 174 12.99 -1.95 -8.40
N SER A 175 12.14 -2.78 -8.97
CA SER A 175 12.07 -4.21 -8.69
C SER A 175 12.91 -5.00 -9.68
N TYR A 176 12.99 -6.30 -9.44
CA TYR A 176 13.62 -7.24 -10.37
C TYR A 176 12.61 -7.90 -11.33
N ASP A 177 11.38 -7.41 -11.38
CA ASP A 177 10.36 -7.94 -12.30
C ASP A 177 10.75 -7.66 -13.75
N ALA A 178 10.69 -8.69 -14.59
CA ALA A 178 11.08 -8.58 -16.00
C ALA A 178 10.16 -7.68 -16.83
N ARG A 179 8.93 -7.44 -16.37
CA ARG A 179 7.99 -6.50 -17.01
C ARG A 179 8.28 -5.06 -16.63
N GLY A 180 9.09 -4.82 -15.60
CA GLY A 180 9.39 -3.48 -15.12
C GLY A 180 8.30 -2.86 -14.24
N ILE A 181 7.43 -3.68 -13.65
CA ILE A 181 6.43 -3.18 -12.70
C ILE A 181 6.97 -3.17 -11.28
N ASP A 182 6.69 -2.10 -10.58
CA ASP A 182 7.23 -1.82 -9.28
C ASP A 182 6.16 -1.69 -8.20
N ILE A 183 6.64 -1.55 -6.98
CA ILE A 183 5.86 -1.29 -5.78
C ILE A 183 6.31 0.05 -5.18
N ALA A 184 5.36 0.87 -4.76
CA ALA A 184 5.63 2.14 -4.12
C ALA A 184 4.72 2.40 -2.93
N ILE A 185 5.07 3.41 -2.13
CA ILE A 185 4.22 4.00 -1.11
C ILE A 185 4.17 5.51 -1.34
N ILE A 186 2.97 6.08 -1.30
CA ILE A 186 2.76 7.50 -1.13
C ILE A 186 2.24 7.78 0.29
N TYR A 187 2.66 8.89 0.88
CA TYR A 187 2.30 9.21 2.26
C TYR A 187 2.16 10.72 2.49
N GLN A 188 1.20 11.13 3.31
CA GLN A 188 1.06 12.54 3.72
C GLN A 188 2.26 12.97 4.58
N LYS A 189 3.09 13.89 4.07
CA LYS A 189 4.29 14.38 4.77
C LYS A 189 3.99 15.05 6.10
N SER A 190 2.78 15.60 6.26
CA SER A 190 2.34 16.24 7.50
C SER A 190 2.08 15.26 8.64
N ARG A 191 1.79 13.98 8.31
CA ARG A 191 1.36 12.97 9.27
C ARG A 191 2.32 11.79 9.40
N PHE A 192 3.00 11.43 8.31
CA PHE A 192 3.94 10.32 8.31
C PHE A 192 5.35 10.78 7.95
N LYS A 193 6.31 10.47 8.83
CA LYS A 193 7.73 10.76 8.64
C LYS A 193 8.49 9.45 8.44
N VAL A 194 8.99 9.21 7.25
CA VAL A 194 9.85 8.05 6.95
C VAL A 194 11.17 8.18 7.71
N THR A 195 11.58 7.12 8.39
CA THR A 195 12.85 7.02 9.11
C THR A 195 13.82 6.04 8.48
N ASP A 196 13.31 5.04 7.78
CA ASP A 196 14.08 4.03 7.07
C ASP A 196 13.24 3.38 5.98
N SER A 197 13.86 3.01 4.87
CA SER A 197 13.20 2.26 3.81
C SER A 197 14.19 1.46 2.97
N TYR A 198 13.76 0.32 2.47
CA TYR A 198 14.54 -0.53 1.55
C TYR A 198 13.65 -1.54 0.84
N MET A 199 14.13 -2.08 -0.26
CA MET A 199 13.53 -3.21 -0.95
C MET A 199 14.22 -4.51 -0.51
N LYS A 200 13.44 -5.46 -0.01
CA LYS A 200 13.91 -6.81 0.33
C LYS A 200 13.64 -7.77 -0.80
N ASP A 201 14.70 -8.32 -1.38
CA ASP A 201 14.63 -9.24 -2.51
C ASP A 201 13.99 -10.58 -2.14
N ILE A 202 13.15 -11.12 -3.04
CA ILE A 202 12.55 -12.44 -2.94
C ILE A 202 13.27 -13.38 -3.93
N LYS A 203 14.11 -14.27 -3.40
CA LYS A 203 14.84 -15.24 -4.22
C LYS A 203 13.97 -16.45 -4.52
N VAL A 204 13.57 -16.56 -5.76
CA VAL A 204 12.78 -17.67 -6.30
C VAL A 204 13.60 -18.41 -7.34
N TYR A 205 13.51 -19.73 -7.33
CA TYR A 205 14.20 -20.59 -8.29
C TYR A 205 13.18 -21.49 -9.00
N ASN A 206 13.41 -21.76 -10.28
CA ASN A 206 12.63 -22.72 -11.03
C ASN A 206 13.11 -24.17 -10.73
N GLU A 207 12.46 -25.16 -11.32
CA GLU A 207 12.80 -26.58 -11.13
C GLU A 207 14.22 -26.94 -11.57
N GLU A 208 14.80 -26.17 -12.48
CA GLU A 208 16.19 -26.32 -12.97
C GLU A 208 17.21 -25.61 -12.06
N GLY A 209 16.77 -25.02 -10.96
CA GLY A 209 17.62 -24.24 -10.05
C GLY A 209 18.01 -22.86 -10.58
N LYS A 210 17.46 -22.43 -11.73
CA LYS A 210 17.68 -21.09 -12.28
C LYS A 210 16.82 -20.06 -11.54
N ARG A 211 17.44 -18.93 -11.20
CA ARG A 211 16.73 -17.84 -10.53
C ARG A 211 15.63 -17.24 -11.43
N SER A 212 14.45 -17.10 -10.87
CA SER A 212 13.34 -16.31 -11.42
C SER A 212 13.25 -14.99 -10.67
N TYR A 213 13.31 -13.90 -11.38
CA TYR A 213 13.25 -12.55 -10.79
C TYR A 213 11.79 -12.12 -10.61
N THR A 214 11.52 -11.42 -9.51
CA THR A 214 10.18 -10.94 -9.15
C THR A 214 10.29 -9.67 -8.32
N ARG A 215 9.16 -9.06 -7.99
CA ARG A 215 9.09 -7.92 -7.06
C ARG A 215 9.54 -8.37 -5.68
N GLY A 216 10.18 -7.46 -4.96
CA GLY A 216 10.58 -7.67 -3.57
C GLY A 216 9.47 -7.35 -2.58
N VAL A 217 9.83 -7.25 -1.30
CA VAL A 217 9.02 -6.64 -0.25
C VAL A 217 9.55 -5.23 -0.02
N LEU A 218 8.75 -4.20 -0.26
CA LEU A 218 9.12 -2.83 0.08
C LEU A 218 8.87 -2.61 1.56
N VAL A 219 9.94 -2.39 2.31
CA VAL A 219 9.90 -2.12 3.76
C VAL A 219 10.06 -0.63 3.99
N VAL A 220 9.10 -0.02 4.70
CA VAL A 220 9.15 1.39 5.10
C VAL A 220 8.88 1.50 6.59
N LYS A 221 9.80 2.07 7.34
CA LYS A 221 9.66 2.36 8.77
C LYS A 221 9.50 3.86 8.96
N GLY A 222 8.65 4.28 9.88
CA GLY A 222 8.43 5.70 10.12
C GLY A 222 7.63 5.99 11.37
N LEU A 223 7.26 7.28 11.49
CA LEU A 223 6.42 7.80 12.57
C LEU A 223 5.12 8.32 11.99
N LEU A 224 4.01 7.70 12.33
CA LEU A 224 2.66 8.15 12.01
C LEU A 224 2.11 8.94 13.20
N ASP A 225 1.97 10.25 13.04
CA ASP A 225 1.55 11.15 14.11
C ASP A 225 2.31 10.91 15.43
N GLY A 226 3.61 10.58 15.31
CA GLY A 226 4.53 10.29 16.42
C GLY A 226 4.61 8.82 16.84
N GLU A 227 3.71 7.93 16.37
CA GLU A 227 3.77 6.50 16.68
C GLU A 227 4.63 5.72 15.68
N LYS A 228 5.43 4.79 16.16
CA LYS A 228 6.29 3.96 15.31
C LYS A 228 5.47 2.96 14.50
N VAL A 229 5.62 3.04 13.18
CA VAL A 229 4.90 2.19 12.22
C VAL A 229 5.90 1.55 11.26
N GLY A 230 5.62 0.32 10.82
CA GLY A 230 6.31 -0.38 9.75
C GLY A 230 5.30 -0.82 8.69
N ILE A 231 5.57 -0.47 7.45
CA ILE A 231 4.76 -0.83 6.29
C ILE A 231 5.56 -1.80 5.42
N PHE A 232 4.95 -2.92 5.05
CA PHE A 232 5.52 -3.96 4.23
C PHE A 232 4.62 -4.13 3.01
N MET A 233 4.99 -3.51 1.89
CA MET A 233 4.24 -3.62 0.64
C MET A 233 4.68 -4.84 -0.15
N ASN A 234 3.70 -5.53 -0.72
CA ASN A 234 3.87 -6.81 -1.39
C ASN A 234 3.15 -6.83 -2.75
N HIS A 235 3.77 -7.47 -3.71
CA HIS A 235 3.12 -7.99 -4.90
C HIS A 235 3.73 -9.35 -5.20
N TRP A 236 3.10 -10.41 -4.69
CA TRP A 236 3.66 -11.76 -4.76
C TRP A 236 3.59 -12.34 -6.18
N PRO A 237 4.39 -13.37 -6.47
CA PRO A 237 4.31 -14.08 -7.75
C PRO A 237 2.90 -14.60 -8.03
N SER A 238 2.43 -14.38 -9.26
CA SER A 238 1.09 -14.79 -9.69
C SER A 238 0.89 -16.32 -9.67
N ARG A 239 -0.37 -16.75 -9.79
CA ARG A 239 -0.76 -18.16 -9.94
C ARG A 239 -0.47 -18.71 -11.35
N SER A 240 0.43 -18.10 -12.12
CA SER A 240 0.82 -18.57 -13.45
C SER A 240 1.31 -20.02 -13.41
N GLY A 241 0.77 -20.85 -14.28
CA GLY A 241 0.98 -22.30 -14.30
C GLY A 241 0.05 -23.09 -13.36
N GLY A 242 -0.83 -22.42 -12.61
CA GLY A 242 -1.76 -23.00 -11.66
C GLY A 242 -1.39 -22.73 -10.22
N GLU A 243 -2.40 -22.75 -9.34
CA GLU A 243 -2.26 -22.40 -7.93
C GLU A 243 -1.25 -23.29 -7.19
N ALA A 244 -1.37 -24.61 -7.36
CA ALA A 244 -0.50 -25.58 -6.68
C ALA A 244 0.94 -25.51 -7.19
N GLN A 245 1.14 -25.42 -8.52
CA GLN A 245 2.47 -25.37 -9.13
C GLN A 245 3.22 -24.07 -8.78
N SER A 246 2.51 -22.97 -8.66
CA SER A 246 3.10 -21.66 -8.32
C SER A 246 3.23 -21.42 -6.82
N LEU A 247 2.62 -22.26 -5.95
CA LEU A 247 2.68 -22.11 -4.50
C LEU A 247 4.10 -21.99 -3.92
N PRO A 248 5.13 -22.74 -4.38
CA PRO A 248 6.48 -22.57 -3.84
C PRO A 248 7.03 -21.15 -3.97
N ARG A 249 6.70 -20.43 -5.05
CA ARG A 249 7.10 -19.04 -5.28
C ARG A 249 6.45 -18.08 -4.30
N ARG A 250 5.14 -18.23 -4.05
CA ARG A 250 4.41 -17.43 -3.05
C ARG A 250 4.81 -17.81 -1.62
N ALA A 251 5.12 -19.07 -1.37
CA ALA A 251 5.66 -19.50 -0.07
C ALA A 251 7.04 -18.87 0.23
N ALA A 252 7.88 -18.69 -0.79
CA ALA A 252 9.15 -17.99 -0.65
C ALA A 252 8.91 -16.52 -0.30
N ALA A 253 7.99 -15.84 -0.99
CA ALA A 253 7.60 -14.47 -0.70
C ALA A 253 7.05 -14.32 0.73
N ALA A 254 6.17 -15.24 1.14
CA ALA A 254 5.60 -15.27 2.49
C ALA A 254 6.67 -15.40 3.59
N LYS A 255 7.68 -16.24 3.37
CA LYS A 255 8.79 -16.42 4.33
C LYS A 255 9.65 -15.16 4.44
N VAL A 256 9.93 -14.49 3.31
CA VAL A 256 10.68 -13.22 3.31
C VAL A 256 9.89 -12.15 4.05
N LEU A 257 8.62 -11.98 3.74
CA LEU A 257 7.75 -11.04 4.43
C LEU A 257 7.70 -11.32 5.94
N LYS A 258 7.48 -12.59 6.32
CA LYS A 258 7.48 -12.98 7.73
C LYS A 258 8.78 -12.62 8.42
N GLY A 259 9.92 -12.93 7.80
CA GLY A 259 11.25 -12.62 8.34
C GLY A 259 11.46 -11.13 8.58
N GLU A 260 11.03 -10.28 7.65
CA GLU A 260 11.14 -8.82 7.79
C GLU A 260 10.19 -8.27 8.87
N MET A 261 8.96 -8.79 8.97
CA MET A 261 8.02 -8.43 10.03
C MET A 261 8.51 -8.88 11.41
N ASP A 262 9.01 -10.12 11.53
CA ASP A 262 9.58 -10.66 12.79
C ASP A 262 10.80 -9.84 13.24
N LYS A 263 11.68 -9.48 12.29
CA LYS A 263 12.82 -8.60 12.53
C LYS A 263 12.40 -7.24 13.06
N ALA A 264 11.45 -6.59 12.39
CA ALA A 264 10.96 -5.27 12.82
C ALA A 264 10.29 -5.30 14.20
N ARG A 265 9.59 -6.40 14.53
CA ARG A 265 9.00 -6.61 15.85
C ARG A 265 10.05 -6.89 16.91
N ALA A 266 11.10 -7.62 16.59
CA ALA A 266 12.20 -7.88 17.51
C ALA A 266 13.04 -6.61 17.81
N GLU A 267 13.26 -5.77 16.77
CA GLU A 267 13.92 -4.48 16.93
C GLU A 267 13.12 -3.51 17.80
N ASP A 268 11.79 -3.55 17.69
CA ASP A 268 10.89 -2.64 18.40
C ASP A 268 9.50 -3.27 18.56
N PRO A 269 9.19 -3.91 19.70
CA PRO A 269 7.91 -4.57 19.95
C PRO A 269 6.69 -3.62 19.93
N GLU A 270 6.91 -2.33 20.18
CA GLU A 270 5.84 -1.33 20.14
C GLU A 270 5.51 -0.86 18.73
N ARG A 271 6.38 -1.14 17.76
CA ARG A 271 6.15 -0.79 16.36
C ARG A 271 4.92 -1.49 15.82
N LYS A 272 4.00 -0.72 15.27
CA LYS A 272 2.77 -1.20 14.63
C LYS A 272 3.06 -1.59 13.20
N LEU A 273 2.78 -2.84 12.82
CA LEU A 273 3.14 -3.37 11.51
C LEU A 273 1.90 -3.56 10.64
N PHE A 274 2.04 -3.15 9.37
CA PHE A 274 1.08 -3.38 8.30
C PHE A 274 1.80 -4.10 7.16
N ALA A 275 1.40 -5.31 6.83
CA ALA A 275 1.75 -5.97 5.59
C ALA A 275 0.54 -5.91 4.67
N MET A 276 0.69 -5.35 3.48
CA MET A 276 -0.41 -5.17 2.55
C MET A 276 0.05 -5.30 1.11
N GLY A 277 -0.89 -5.59 0.22
CA GLY A 277 -0.63 -5.75 -1.20
C GLY A 277 -1.44 -6.86 -1.83
N ASP A 278 -1.13 -7.13 -3.11
CA ASP A 278 -1.62 -8.28 -3.86
C ASP A 278 -0.76 -9.51 -3.52
N PHE A 279 -1.33 -10.39 -2.72
CA PHE A 279 -0.68 -11.65 -2.30
C PHE A 279 -0.82 -12.77 -3.34
N ASN A 280 -1.59 -12.54 -4.41
CA ASN A 280 -1.93 -13.55 -5.42
C ASN A 280 -2.43 -14.90 -4.82
N ASP A 281 -2.89 -14.84 -3.59
CA ASP A 281 -3.47 -15.94 -2.81
C ASP A 281 -4.56 -15.42 -1.88
N ASP A 282 -5.55 -16.26 -1.58
CA ASP A 282 -6.63 -15.93 -0.67
C ASP A 282 -6.19 -15.99 0.80
N PRO A 283 -6.92 -15.34 1.73
CA PRO A 283 -6.61 -15.36 3.17
C PRO A 283 -6.50 -16.74 3.79
N VAL A 284 -7.05 -17.77 3.14
CA VAL A 284 -7.03 -19.16 3.60
C VAL A 284 -5.92 -20.01 2.96
N SER A 285 -5.23 -19.47 1.95
CA SER A 285 -4.18 -20.18 1.21
C SER A 285 -2.99 -20.53 2.11
N PRO A 286 -2.28 -21.64 1.81
CA PRO A 286 -1.13 -22.08 2.62
C PRO A 286 -0.02 -21.03 2.74
N SER A 287 0.23 -20.21 1.70
CA SER A 287 1.21 -19.13 1.74
C SER A 287 0.91 -18.13 2.86
N VAL A 288 -0.34 -17.73 3.02
CA VAL A 288 -0.79 -16.77 4.04
C VAL A 288 -0.91 -17.44 5.41
N LYS A 289 -1.60 -18.59 5.51
CA LYS A 289 -1.86 -19.23 6.81
C LYS A 289 -0.65 -19.94 7.38
N LYS A 290 0.07 -20.71 6.55
CA LYS A 290 1.14 -21.60 7.03
C LYS A 290 2.51 -20.91 6.98
N PHE A 291 2.84 -20.28 5.84
CA PHE A 291 4.19 -19.75 5.63
C PHE A 291 4.36 -18.33 6.19
N LEU A 292 3.37 -17.46 6.08
CA LEU A 292 3.36 -16.17 6.76
C LEU A 292 2.91 -16.31 8.23
N GLY A 293 1.98 -17.22 8.52
CA GLY A 293 1.46 -17.43 9.86
C GLY A 293 0.40 -16.41 10.29
N ALA A 294 -0.30 -15.81 9.33
CA ALA A 294 -1.37 -14.87 9.63
C ALA A 294 -2.64 -15.61 10.06
N VAL A 295 -3.19 -15.24 11.23
CA VAL A 295 -4.42 -15.79 11.75
C VAL A 295 -5.64 -15.05 11.21
N GLY A 296 -6.74 -15.75 11.00
CA GLY A 296 -8.00 -15.17 10.55
C GLY A 296 -8.98 -14.83 11.67
N ASP A 297 -8.76 -15.37 12.86
CA ASP A 297 -9.53 -15.06 14.06
C ASP A 297 -8.63 -14.37 15.09
N PRO A 298 -9.01 -13.16 15.55
CA PRO A 298 -8.22 -12.43 16.53
C PRO A 298 -8.06 -13.16 17.88
N SER A 299 -8.95 -14.11 18.22
CA SER A 299 -8.79 -14.94 19.41
C SER A 299 -7.56 -15.84 19.38
N GLN A 300 -6.99 -16.09 18.20
CA GLN A 300 -5.78 -16.87 17.99
C GLN A 300 -4.49 -16.04 18.10
N LEU A 301 -4.62 -14.71 18.25
CA LEU A 301 -3.45 -13.83 18.41
C LEU A 301 -2.68 -14.15 19.69
N SER A 302 -1.38 -14.38 19.52
CA SER A 302 -0.44 -14.70 20.62
C SER A 302 0.94 -14.14 20.29
N GLU A 303 1.92 -14.36 21.16
CA GLU A 303 3.31 -14.02 20.87
C GLU A 303 3.92 -14.88 19.75
N THR A 304 3.43 -16.11 19.58
CA THR A 304 3.85 -17.03 18.51
C THR A 304 3.04 -16.90 17.22
N SER A 305 1.88 -16.24 17.29
CA SER A 305 0.99 -15.96 16.15
C SER A 305 0.58 -14.49 16.17
N PRO A 306 1.54 -13.56 15.92
CA PRO A 306 1.34 -12.14 16.19
C PRO A 306 0.68 -11.37 15.05
N TYR A 307 0.30 -12.03 13.96
CA TYR A 307 -0.20 -11.38 12.75
C TYR A 307 -1.65 -11.73 12.48
N TYR A 308 -2.49 -10.70 12.31
CA TYR A 308 -3.92 -10.83 12.06
C TYR A 308 -4.26 -10.34 10.64
N ASN A 309 -4.93 -11.20 9.88
CA ASN A 309 -5.40 -10.88 8.54
C ASN A 309 -6.79 -10.22 8.61
N LEU A 310 -6.85 -8.93 8.36
CA LEU A 310 -8.07 -8.13 8.41
C LEU A 310 -9.08 -8.53 7.31
N MET A 311 -8.59 -9.11 6.21
CA MET A 311 -9.42 -9.53 5.08
C MET A 311 -9.99 -10.96 5.23
N TYR A 312 -9.62 -11.70 6.27
CA TYR A 312 -10.12 -13.06 6.47
C TYR A 312 -11.65 -13.11 6.67
N LYS A 313 -12.19 -12.24 7.52
CA LYS A 313 -13.65 -12.16 7.76
C LYS A 313 -14.42 -11.70 6.53
N PRO A 314 -14.02 -10.64 5.82
CA PRO A 314 -14.60 -10.29 4.52
C PRO A 314 -14.59 -11.44 3.52
N PHE A 315 -13.46 -12.14 3.36
CA PHE A 315 -13.36 -13.32 2.49
C PHE A 315 -14.38 -14.41 2.87
N LYS A 316 -14.48 -14.74 4.17
CA LYS A 316 -15.46 -15.73 4.67
C LYS A 316 -16.91 -15.30 4.45
N ALA A 317 -17.16 -14.00 4.32
CA ALA A 317 -18.46 -13.42 3.98
C ALA A 317 -18.70 -13.33 2.45
N GLY A 318 -17.80 -13.85 1.63
CA GLY A 318 -17.94 -13.85 0.17
C GLY A 318 -17.45 -12.58 -0.53
N VAL A 319 -16.75 -11.69 0.17
CA VAL A 319 -16.14 -10.51 -0.44
C VAL A 319 -14.89 -10.93 -1.24
N ALA A 320 -14.75 -10.39 -2.43
CA ALA A 320 -13.61 -10.57 -3.31
C ALA A 320 -13.02 -9.22 -3.71
N SER A 321 -11.74 -9.19 -4.04
CA SER A 321 -11.09 -7.99 -4.59
C SER A 321 -10.89 -8.07 -6.10
N MET A 322 -10.94 -9.26 -6.66
CA MET A 322 -10.86 -9.50 -8.10
C MET A 322 -11.60 -10.78 -8.47
N ALA A 323 -11.83 -11.00 -9.76
CA ALA A 323 -12.33 -12.27 -10.24
C ALA A 323 -11.58 -12.70 -11.50
N TYR A 324 -11.27 -13.98 -11.59
CA TYR A 324 -10.62 -14.59 -12.72
C TYR A 324 -11.39 -15.82 -13.18
N ARG A 325 -11.87 -15.84 -14.43
CA ARG A 325 -12.68 -16.93 -15.00
C ARG A 325 -13.84 -17.33 -14.09
N ASP A 326 -14.61 -16.34 -13.65
CA ASP A 326 -15.76 -16.45 -12.74
C ASP A 326 -15.45 -17.00 -11.33
N ALA A 327 -14.17 -17.10 -10.99
CA ALA A 327 -13.74 -17.43 -9.64
C ALA A 327 -13.40 -16.14 -8.87
N PRO A 328 -14.22 -15.73 -7.88
CA PRO A 328 -13.90 -14.59 -7.04
C PRO A 328 -12.76 -14.93 -6.08
N ASN A 329 -11.79 -14.03 -5.97
CA ASN A 329 -10.65 -14.17 -5.06
C ASN A 329 -10.45 -12.87 -4.26
N LEU A 330 -9.88 -12.99 -3.07
CA LEU A 330 -9.48 -11.84 -2.26
C LEU A 330 -7.96 -11.85 -2.09
N PHE A 331 -7.25 -11.41 -3.14
CA PHE A 331 -5.78 -11.36 -3.18
C PHE A 331 -5.22 -10.12 -2.53
N ASP A 332 -6.03 -9.07 -2.50
CA ASP A 332 -5.70 -7.76 -1.95
C ASP A 332 -5.94 -7.76 -0.45
N GLN A 333 -4.86 -7.90 0.33
CA GLN A 333 -4.97 -8.16 1.76
C GLN A 333 -4.21 -7.13 2.60
N ILE A 334 -4.69 -6.93 3.84
CA ILE A 334 -4.04 -6.15 4.88
C ILE A 334 -3.90 -7.05 6.12
N ILE A 335 -2.67 -7.28 6.51
CA ILE A 335 -2.29 -8.09 7.67
C ILE A 335 -1.57 -7.18 8.66
N VAL A 336 -1.97 -7.23 9.92
CA VAL A 336 -1.45 -6.31 10.94
C VAL A 336 -0.86 -7.06 12.14
N SER A 337 0.05 -6.40 12.85
CA SER A 337 0.58 -6.92 14.10
C SER A 337 -0.46 -6.84 15.24
N LYS A 338 -0.33 -7.74 16.20
CA LYS A 338 -1.20 -7.90 17.38
C LYS A 338 -1.47 -6.59 18.12
N ASN A 339 -0.46 -5.72 18.26
CA ASN A 339 -0.57 -4.44 18.97
C ASN A 339 -1.44 -3.38 18.26
N LEU A 340 -1.89 -3.64 17.03
CA LEU A 340 -2.92 -2.86 16.34
C LEU A 340 -4.35 -3.35 16.65
N TYR A 341 -4.51 -4.54 17.19
CA TYR A 341 -5.82 -5.08 17.50
C TYR A 341 -6.24 -4.72 18.93
N ALA A 342 -7.20 -3.82 19.06
CA ALA A 342 -7.83 -3.45 20.32
C ALA A 342 -9.35 -3.42 20.12
N PRO A 343 -10.03 -4.57 20.30
CA PRO A 343 -11.48 -4.66 20.06
C PRO A 343 -12.23 -3.73 20.99
N GLU A 344 -13.17 -2.97 20.42
CA GLU A 344 -14.17 -2.17 21.12
C GLU A 344 -13.61 -1.07 22.04
N LYS A 345 -12.31 -0.76 21.99
CA LYS A 345 -11.72 0.28 22.84
C LYS A 345 -11.07 1.36 22.01
N LEU A 346 -11.41 2.59 22.33
CA LEU A 346 -10.63 3.74 21.90
C LEU A 346 -9.40 3.85 22.83
N THR A 347 -8.22 3.68 22.27
CA THR A 347 -6.95 3.70 23.01
C THR A 347 -6.17 4.99 22.73
N PRO A 348 -5.24 5.40 23.63
CA PRO A 348 -4.36 6.56 23.35
C PRO A 348 -3.44 6.38 22.16
N THR A 349 -3.24 5.15 21.70
CA THR A 349 -2.43 4.79 20.54
C THR A 349 -3.31 4.23 19.43
N TYR A 350 -2.83 4.27 18.18
CA TYR A 350 -3.60 3.75 17.05
C TYR A 350 -3.96 2.28 17.18
N SER A 351 -5.21 1.96 16.90
CA SER A 351 -5.75 0.61 16.77
C SER A 351 -6.71 0.53 15.57
N ILE A 352 -6.95 -0.68 15.08
CA ILE A 352 -7.86 -0.90 13.95
C ILE A 352 -9.28 -0.51 14.34
N TYR A 353 -9.87 0.36 13.53
CA TYR A 353 -11.29 0.72 13.60
C TYR A 353 -12.11 -0.05 12.57
N LYS A 354 -11.64 -0.08 11.31
CA LYS A 354 -12.35 -0.68 10.18
C LYS A 354 -11.34 -1.23 9.17
N ALA A 355 -11.72 -2.28 8.44
CA ALA A 355 -11.03 -2.71 7.26
C ALA A 355 -12.05 -3.22 6.24
N GLU A 356 -11.84 -2.91 4.97
CA GLU A 356 -12.77 -3.26 3.89
C GLU A 356 -12.07 -3.32 2.54
N VAL A 357 -12.69 -4.05 1.61
CA VAL A 357 -12.45 -3.91 0.17
C VAL A 357 -13.29 -2.71 -0.28
N PHE A 358 -12.64 -1.73 -0.88
CA PHE A 358 -13.28 -0.51 -1.32
C PHE A 358 -13.83 -0.69 -2.74
N ALA A 359 -15.14 -0.92 -2.84
CA ALA A 359 -15.83 -1.22 -4.10
C ALA A 359 -17.08 -0.34 -4.31
N PRO A 360 -16.95 0.99 -4.40
CA PRO A 360 -18.08 1.85 -4.76
C PRO A 360 -18.59 1.52 -6.15
N SER A 361 -19.84 1.86 -6.44
CA SER A 361 -20.53 1.46 -7.67
C SER A 361 -19.79 1.85 -8.94
N TYR A 362 -19.06 2.96 -8.96
CA TYR A 362 -18.30 3.39 -10.13
C TYR A 362 -17.05 2.54 -10.43
N LEU A 363 -16.60 1.71 -9.49
CA LEU A 363 -15.52 0.75 -9.70
C LEU A 363 -16.01 -0.61 -10.20
N VAL A 364 -17.32 -0.82 -10.27
CA VAL A 364 -17.94 -2.11 -10.56
C VAL A 364 -18.58 -2.09 -11.94
N ASN A 365 -18.35 -3.12 -12.72
CA ASN A 365 -19.13 -3.34 -13.94
C ASN A 365 -20.60 -3.57 -13.58
N ASP A 366 -21.48 -2.76 -14.11
CA ASP A 366 -22.92 -2.77 -13.81
C ASP A 366 -23.74 -3.70 -14.69
N SER A 367 -23.18 -4.16 -15.82
CA SER A 367 -23.89 -4.89 -16.86
C SER A 367 -22.99 -5.89 -17.62
N GLY A 368 -23.62 -6.69 -18.47
CA GLY A 368 -22.96 -7.65 -19.34
C GLY A 368 -22.38 -8.86 -18.61
N GLN A 369 -21.50 -9.60 -19.29
CA GLN A 369 -20.87 -10.81 -18.76
C GLN A 369 -19.93 -10.55 -17.57
N TRP A 370 -19.45 -9.33 -17.43
CA TRP A 370 -18.52 -8.91 -16.37
C TRP A 370 -19.22 -8.18 -15.20
N LYS A 371 -20.56 -8.26 -15.13
CA LYS A 371 -21.32 -7.63 -14.04
C LYS A 371 -20.80 -8.08 -12.67
N GLY A 372 -20.48 -7.11 -11.82
CA GLY A 372 -19.95 -7.35 -10.48
C GLY A 372 -18.41 -7.42 -10.41
N TYR A 373 -17.73 -7.51 -11.55
CA TYR A 373 -16.26 -7.44 -11.62
C TYR A 373 -15.77 -6.00 -11.45
N PRO A 374 -14.50 -5.81 -11.06
CA PRO A 374 -13.88 -4.49 -11.15
C PRO A 374 -13.95 -3.93 -12.56
N LEU A 375 -14.22 -2.63 -12.69
CA LEU A 375 -14.19 -1.92 -13.96
C LEU A 375 -12.74 -1.62 -14.34
N ARG A 376 -12.13 -2.60 -14.98
CA ARG A 376 -10.71 -2.61 -15.34
C ARG A 376 -10.34 -1.58 -16.39
N SER A 377 -9.07 -1.17 -16.43
CA SER A 377 -8.55 -0.23 -17.42
C SER A 377 -8.42 -0.85 -18.82
N TRP A 378 -8.22 -2.14 -18.92
CA TRP A 378 -7.88 -2.82 -20.16
C TRP A 378 -8.78 -4.02 -20.46
N ASP A 379 -9.17 -4.14 -21.72
CA ASP A 379 -9.77 -5.35 -22.30
C ASP A 379 -8.91 -5.75 -23.50
N GLY A 380 -7.99 -6.70 -23.28
CA GLY A 380 -6.90 -6.97 -24.20
C GLY A 380 -6.06 -5.71 -24.46
N ASP A 381 -5.98 -5.27 -25.72
CA ASP A 381 -5.26 -4.06 -26.11
C ASP A 381 -6.14 -2.78 -26.08
N LYS A 382 -7.43 -2.94 -25.78
CA LYS A 382 -8.35 -1.80 -25.75
C LYS A 382 -8.35 -1.15 -24.37
N PHE A 383 -8.02 0.14 -24.31
CA PHE A 383 -8.25 0.96 -23.12
C PHE A 383 -9.74 1.21 -22.94
N THR A 384 -10.29 0.82 -21.80
CA THR A 384 -11.73 0.93 -21.51
C THR A 384 -12.10 2.27 -20.87
N GLY A 385 -11.10 2.98 -20.33
CA GLY A 385 -11.32 4.17 -19.49
C GLY A 385 -11.76 3.83 -18.07
N GLY A 386 -11.65 2.55 -17.66
CA GLY A 386 -11.91 2.09 -16.30
C GLY A 386 -10.77 2.42 -15.33
N TYR A 387 -10.70 1.65 -14.27
CA TYR A 387 -9.81 1.90 -13.11
C TYR A 387 -8.75 0.81 -12.98
N SER A 388 -9.11 -0.34 -12.43
CA SER A 388 -8.23 -1.49 -12.22
C SER A 388 -9.03 -2.79 -12.30
N ASP A 389 -8.35 -3.91 -12.55
CA ASP A 389 -8.91 -5.26 -12.44
C ASP A 389 -8.93 -5.77 -10.97
N HIS A 390 -8.52 -4.91 -10.01
CA HIS A 390 -8.60 -5.13 -8.59
C HIS A 390 -9.40 -4.03 -7.89
N PHE A 391 -10.18 -4.40 -6.88
CA PHE A 391 -10.71 -3.44 -5.92
C PHE A 391 -9.65 -3.16 -4.84
N PRO A 392 -9.45 -1.88 -4.46
CA PRO A 392 -8.53 -1.51 -3.39
C PRO A 392 -8.91 -2.11 -2.05
N ALA A 393 -7.93 -2.32 -1.17
CA ALA A 393 -8.17 -2.60 0.22
C ALA A 393 -7.73 -1.44 1.11
N VAL A 394 -8.52 -1.15 2.13
CA VAL A 394 -8.24 -0.07 3.07
C VAL A 394 -8.53 -0.48 4.51
N SER A 395 -7.66 -0.07 5.41
CA SER A 395 -7.87 -0.09 6.85
C SER A 395 -7.93 1.33 7.39
N VAL A 396 -8.83 1.55 8.34
CA VAL A 396 -8.91 2.80 9.10
C VAL A 396 -8.48 2.48 10.52
N ILE A 397 -7.54 3.24 11.02
CA ILE A 397 -7.07 3.19 12.40
C ILE A 397 -7.54 4.41 13.16
N GLN A 398 -7.73 4.26 14.46
CA GLN A 398 -8.16 5.35 15.34
C GLN A 398 -7.40 5.37 16.66
N ARG A 399 -7.32 6.56 17.24
CA ARG A 399 -6.81 6.75 18.60
C ARG A 399 -7.55 7.87 19.33
N GLU A 400 -7.48 7.87 20.66
CA GLU A 400 -7.86 9.02 21.47
C GLU A 400 -6.82 10.12 21.28
N PHE A 401 -7.29 11.30 20.92
CA PHE A 401 -6.47 12.47 20.73
C PHE A 401 -6.82 13.54 21.77
N LYS A 402 -5.79 14.03 22.46
CA LYS A 402 -5.94 15.21 23.34
C LYS A 402 -5.50 16.42 22.53
N SER A 403 -6.42 17.31 22.22
CA SER A 403 -6.06 18.61 21.66
C SER A 403 -5.21 19.35 22.67
N SER A 404 -3.94 19.60 22.33
CA SER A 404 -3.16 20.62 23.02
C SER A 404 -3.78 21.96 22.64
N LYS A 405 -4.38 22.66 23.60
CA LYS A 405 -4.80 24.06 23.43
C LYS A 405 -3.56 24.94 23.32
#